data_6c589eb7b456637039e5639164f87d53
#
_entry.id   6c589eb7b456637039e5639164f87d53
#
_cell.length_a   1.000
_cell.length_b   1.000
_cell.length_c   1.000
_cell.angle_alpha   90.00
_cell.angle_beta   90.00
_cell.angle_gamma   90.00
#
_symmetry.space_group_name_H-M   'P 1'
#
loop_
_entity.id
_entity.type
_entity.pdbx_description
1 polymer ?
#
loop_
_entity_poly.entity_id
_entity_poly.type
_entity_poly.pdbx_seq_one_letter_code
_entity_poly.pdbx_strand_id
1 'polypeptide(L)'
;QAWVKWAWLEELGSGLIVLSGADQGALGAALLAGDEARAETLAARLAGLFPQRFYIELQRAGLPSHEAHVRAAVPLAARLGLPVVATHPVQFLEADDYDAHEARVCIAEGETLANPRRIKRFTPEQHFKTAAQMAELFADVPSAIANTVAIARRCSLTLVLGKPQLPDFPTPIMADGKPQPMDAFFRELS
;
A
#
# COMPACT_ATOMS: atom_id res chain seq x y z
N GLN A 1 -14.19 -0.03 -5.93
CA GLN A 1 -12.75 0.05 -5.66
C GLN A 1 -12.44 1.36 -4.95
N ALA A 2 -11.76 1.29 -3.80
CA ALA A 2 -11.31 2.48 -3.09
C ALA A 2 -10.23 3.22 -3.92
N TRP A 3 -10.29 4.54 -3.95
CA TRP A 3 -9.34 5.38 -4.65
C TRP A 3 -9.11 6.68 -3.87
N VAL A 4 -7.95 7.30 -4.06
CA VAL A 4 -7.53 8.50 -3.37
C VAL A 4 -7.29 9.61 -4.40
N LYS A 5 -7.84 10.81 -4.15
CA LYS A 5 -7.60 11.98 -4.99
C LYS A 5 -6.23 12.59 -4.68
N TRP A 6 -5.55 13.12 -5.70
CA TRP A 6 -4.30 13.86 -5.50
C TRP A 6 -4.43 15.02 -4.51
N ALA A 7 -5.54 15.78 -4.60
CA ALA A 7 -5.82 16.87 -3.67
C ALA A 7 -5.86 16.41 -2.21
N TRP A 8 -6.34 15.19 -1.93
CA TRP A 8 -6.34 14.66 -0.57
C TRP A 8 -4.92 14.32 -0.08
N LEU A 9 -4.04 13.88 -0.98
CA LEU A 9 -2.64 13.64 -0.62
C LEU A 9 -1.91 14.96 -0.32
N GLU A 10 -2.24 16.03 -1.05
CA GLU A 10 -1.71 17.37 -0.82
C GLU A 10 -2.21 17.96 0.51
N GLU A 11 -3.48 17.80 0.81
CA GLU A 11 -4.14 18.36 2.00
C GLU A 11 -3.86 17.52 3.27
N LEU A 12 -3.96 16.19 3.18
CA LEU A 12 -3.97 15.27 4.33
C LEU A 12 -2.67 14.46 4.45
N GLY A 13 -1.67 14.68 3.60
CA GLY A 13 -0.44 13.89 3.53
C GLY A 13 0.56 14.14 4.67
N SER A 14 0.26 15.06 5.60
CA SER A 14 1.13 15.32 6.75
C SER A 14 1.29 14.08 7.62
N GLY A 15 2.54 13.73 7.97
CA GLY A 15 2.82 12.55 8.81
C GLY A 15 2.78 11.20 8.08
N LEU A 16 2.33 11.12 6.82
CA LEU A 16 2.30 9.88 6.07
C LEU A 16 3.67 9.54 5.46
N ILE A 17 4.01 8.26 5.45
CA ILE A 17 5.07 7.67 4.63
C ILE A 17 4.39 6.98 3.46
N VAL A 18 4.89 7.20 2.25
CA VAL A 18 4.29 6.68 1.01
C VAL A 18 5.25 5.71 0.33
N LEU A 19 4.74 4.54 -0.05
CA LEU A 19 5.40 3.55 -0.88
C LEU A 19 4.78 3.56 -2.27
N SER A 20 5.59 3.27 -3.31
CA SER A 20 5.15 3.39 -4.71
C SER A 20 4.12 2.35 -5.15
N GLY A 21 3.87 1.30 -4.36
CA GLY A 21 2.94 0.21 -4.70
C GLY A 21 3.55 -0.85 -5.61
N ALA A 22 4.87 -1.00 -5.64
CA ALA A 22 5.62 -1.95 -6.46
C ALA A 22 5.12 -2.00 -7.93
N ASP A 23 4.96 -3.18 -8.50
CA ASP A 23 4.49 -3.41 -9.87
C ASP A 23 3.01 -3.04 -10.08
N GLN A 24 2.20 -3.01 -9.02
CA GLN A 24 0.77 -2.68 -9.05
C GLN A 24 0.50 -1.18 -8.91
N GLY A 25 1.46 -0.41 -8.42
CA GLY A 25 1.36 1.04 -8.30
C GLY A 25 1.42 1.75 -9.65
N ALA A 26 0.94 2.99 -9.70
CA ALA A 26 0.95 3.79 -10.94
C ALA A 26 2.35 3.99 -11.53
N LEU A 27 3.37 4.12 -10.67
CA LEU A 27 4.78 4.21 -11.08
C LEU A 27 5.26 2.88 -11.66
N GLY A 28 5.00 1.77 -10.97
CA GLY A 28 5.40 0.44 -11.44
C GLY A 28 4.70 0.04 -12.74
N ALA A 29 3.42 0.35 -12.89
CA ALA A 29 2.68 0.13 -14.12
C ALA A 29 3.28 0.91 -15.31
N ALA A 30 3.72 2.16 -15.09
CA ALA A 30 4.41 2.96 -16.12
C ALA A 30 5.75 2.34 -16.51
N LEU A 31 6.55 1.88 -15.54
CA LEU A 31 7.83 1.20 -15.80
C LEU A 31 7.63 -0.10 -16.60
N LEU A 32 6.65 -0.93 -16.22
CA LEU A 32 6.36 -2.19 -16.93
C LEU A 32 5.83 -1.95 -18.34
N ALA A 33 5.17 -0.81 -18.60
CA ALA A 33 4.76 -0.39 -19.92
C ALA A 33 5.88 0.24 -20.75
N GLY A 34 7.09 0.43 -20.19
CA GLY A 34 8.21 1.12 -20.85
C GLY A 34 8.07 2.64 -20.92
N ASP A 35 7.12 3.23 -20.18
CA ASP A 35 6.88 4.68 -20.12
C ASP A 35 7.72 5.31 -18.99
N GLU A 36 9.02 5.42 -19.24
CA GLU A 36 9.97 5.98 -18.26
C GLU A 36 9.67 7.44 -17.92
N ALA A 37 9.26 8.24 -18.90
CA ALA A 37 8.95 9.65 -18.70
C ALA A 37 7.78 9.85 -17.72
N ARG A 38 6.75 9.03 -17.85
CA ARG A 38 5.64 9.01 -16.92
C ARG A 38 6.06 8.53 -15.53
N ALA A 39 6.88 7.50 -15.45
CA ALA A 39 7.41 6.99 -14.18
C ALA A 39 8.22 8.06 -13.45
N GLU A 40 9.10 8.78 -14.14
CA GLU A 40 9.87 9.90 -13.58
C GLU A 40 8.97 11.04 -13.09
N THR A 41 7.98 11.42 -13.87
CA THR A 41 7.02 12.47 -13.50
C THR A 41 6.25 12.10 -12.23
N LEU A 42 5.78 10.85 -12.12
CA LEU A 42 5.09 10.36 -10.93
C LEU A 42 6.01 10.30 -9.71
N ALA A 43 7.25 9.81 -9.89
CA ALA A 43 8.24 9.74 -8.82
C ALA A 43 8.60 11.14 -8.31
N ALA A 44 8.86 12.09 -9.19
CA ALA A 44 9.17 13.47 -8.83
C ALA A 44 8.02 14.15 -8.08
N ARG A 45 6.77 13.95 -8.55
CA ARG A 45 5.58 14.49 -7.88
C ARG A 45 5.42 13.94 -6.46
N LEU A 46 5.53 12.61 -6.30
CA LEU A 46 5.42 11.97 -4.99
C LEU A 46 6.57 12.38 -4.06
N ALA A 47 7.79 12.44 -4.56
CA ALA A 47 8.94 12.90 -3.78
C ALA A 47 8.78 14.36 -3.32
N GLY A 48 8.22 15.23 -4.17
CA GLY A 48 7.92 16.63 -3.83
C GLY A 48 6.84 16.77 -2.76
N LEU A 49 5.78 15.96 -2.82
CA LEU A 49 4.70 15.94 -1.82
C LEU A 49 5.13 15.32 -0.48
N PHE A 50 6.01 14.32 -0.53
CA PHE A 50 6.45 13.56 0.63
C PHE A 50 7.98 13.60 0.81
N PRO A 51 8.59 14.76 1.03
CA PRO A 51 10.05 14.89 1.15
C PRO A 51 10.57 14.00 2.28
N GLN A 52 11.55 13.13 1.98
CA GLN A 52 12.14 12.13 2.87
C GLN A 52 11.14 11.08 3.42
N ARG A 53 9.95 10.97 2.81
CA ARG A 53 8.86 10.05 3.22
C ARG A 53 8.29 9.25 2.06
N PHE A 54 8.83 9.40 0.86
CA PHE A 54 8.49 8.61 -0.31
C PHE A 54 9.58 7.58 -0.60
N TYR A 55 9.19 6.33 -0.86
CA TYR A 55 10.07 5.22 -1.16
C TYR A 55 9.58 4.48 -2.40
N ILE A 56 10.52 4.09 -3.26
CA ILE A 56 10.22 3.18 -4.36
C ILE A 56 10.18 1.76 -3.78
N GLU A 57 9.02 1.13 -3.84
CA GLU A 57 8.75 -0.17 -3.27
C GLU A 57 9.18 -1.28 -4.20
N LEU A 58 9.88 -2.28 -3.68
CA LEU A 58 10.34 -3.45 -4.40
C LEU A 58 9.72 -4.70 -3.79
N GLN A 59 9.21 -5.60 -4.65
CA GLN A 59 8.64 -6.88 -4.23
C GLN A 59 9.25 -8.03 -5.03
N ARG A 60 9.42 -9.18 -4.37
CA ARG A 60 9.86 -10.44 -4.96
C ARG A 60 9.04 -11.58 -4.36
N ALA A 61 8.11 -12.11 -5.13
CA ALA A 61 7.26 -13.23 -4.71
C ALA A 61 6.97 -14.20 -5.87
N GLY A 62 7.95 -14.40 -6.76
CA GLY A 62 7.85 -15.37 -7.85
C GLY A 62 6.96 -14.95 -9.02
N LEU A 63 6.39 -13.74 -9.03
CA LEU A 63 5.67 -13.22 -10.18
C LEU A 63 6.64 -12.63 -11.21
N PRO A 64 6.46 -12.90 -12.53
CA PRO A 64 7.34 -12.36 -13.57
C PRO A 64 7.41 -10.82 -13.58
N SER A 65 6.30 -10.14 -13.22
CA SER A 65 6.21 -8.69 -13.11
C SER A 65 7.14 -8.13 -12.04
N HIS A 66 7.37 -8.84 -10.94
CA HIS A 66 8.21 -8.39 -9.83
C HIS A 66 9.65 -8.16 -10.27
N GLU A 67 10.29 -9.16 -10.92
CA GLU A 67 11.66 -9.01 -11.38
C GLU A 67 11.80 -8.00 -12.52
N ALA A 68 10.83 -7.92 -13.42
CA ALA A 68 10.79 -6.88 -14.44
C ALA A 68 10.71 -5.48 -13.81
N HIS A 69 9.85 -5.32 -12.80
CA HIS A 69 9.72 -4.07 -12.05
C HIS A 69 11.02 -3.71 -11.30
N VAL A 70 11.61 -4.65 -10.55
CA VAL A 70 12.85 -4.40 -9.78
C VAL A 70 13.98 -3.94 -10.72
N ARG A 71 14.15 -4.60 -11.88
CA ARG A 71 15.17 -4.21 -12.88
C ARG A 71 14.98 -2.80 -13.43
N ALA A 72 13.75 -2.31 -13.53
CA ALA A 72 13.46 -0.95 -14.01
C ALA A 72 13.47 0.07 -12.85
N ALA A 73 12.95 -0.29 -11.69
CA ALA A 73 12.77 0.60 -10.56
C ALA A 73 14.08 0.97 -9.84
N VAL A 74 15.01 0.03 -9.70
CA VAL A 74 16.30 0.29 -9.01
C VAL A 74 17.16 1.32 -9.76
N PRO A 75 17.38 1.24 -11.08
CA PRO A 75 18.08 2.30 -11.82
C PRO A 75 17.35 3.65 -11.78
N LEU A 76 16.02 3.65 -11.87
CA LEU A 76 15.22 4.88 -11.74
C LEU A 76 15.44 5.52 -10.35
N ALA A 77 15.36 4.75 -9.28
CA ALA A 77 15.59 5.22 -7.92
C ALA A 77 16.99 5.83 -7.76
N ALA A 78 18.02 5.15 -8.28
CA ALA A 78 19.40 5.63 -8.25
C ALA A 78 19.57 6.96 -9.02
N ARG A 79 18.99 7.07 -10.21
CA ARG A 79 19.04 8.27 -11.05
C ARG A 79 18.35 9.47 -10.39
N LEU A 80 17.24 9.23 -9.69
CA LEU A 80 16.48 10.29 -9.02
C LEU A 80 16.92 10.55 -7.57
N GLY A 81 17.89 9.79 -7.04
CA GLY A 81 18.32 9.89 -5.65
C GLY A 81 17.22 9.51 -4.64
N LEU A 82 16.30 8.61 -5.03
CA LEU A 82 15.19 8.18 -4.20
C LEU A 82 15.51 6.88 -3.44
N PRO A 83 15.09 6.74 -2.19
CA PRO A 83 15.29 5.50 -1.45
C PRO A 83 14.37 4.39 -1.97
N VAL A 84 14.86 3.16 -1.93
CA VAL A 84 14.10 1.93 -2.20
C VAL A 84 13.74 1.24 -0.90
N VAL A 85 12.64 0.48 -0.88
CA VAL A 85 12.23 -0.33 0.27
C VAL A 85 11.75 -1.70 -0.17
N ALA A 86 12.16 -2.75 0.54
CA ALA A 86 11.69 -4.10 0.31
C ALA A 86 10.41 -4.37 1.11
N THR A 87 9.38 -4.86 0.43
CA THR A 87 8.17 -5.39 1.05
C THR A 87 7.84 -6.78 0.51
N HIS A 88 6.92 -7.46 1.14
CA HIS A 88 6.48 -8.78 0.68
C HIS A 88 4.96 -8.86 0.65
N PRO A 89 4.33 -9.29 -0.47
CA PRO A 89 2.89 -9.36 -0.60
C PRO A 89 2.34 -10.65 0.05
N VAL A 90 2.41 -10.72 1.39
CA VAL A 90 2.01 -11.89 2.18
C VAL A 90 0.52 -12.20 2.00
N GLN A 91 0.19 -13.45 1.72
CA GLN A 91 -1.18 -13.96 1.58
C GLN A 91 -1.52 -15.06 2.61
N PHE A 92 -0.52 -15.79 3.10
CA PHE A 92 -0.66 -16.88 4.05
C PHE A 92 0.61 -17.02 4.92
N LEU A 93 0.52 -17.80 6.01
CA LEU A 93 1.60 -17.85 7.00
C LEU A 93 2.72 -18.81 6.58
N GLU A 94 2.39 -20.05 6.30
CA GLU A 94 3.38 -21.08 5.97
C GLU A 94 3.35 -21.39 4.47
N ALA A 95 4.46 -21.85 3.91
CA ALA A 95 4.55 -22.18 2.48
C ALA A 95 3.55 -23.25 2.06
N ASP A 96 3.25 -24.20 2.96
CA ASP A 96 2.33 -25.30 2.73
C ASP A 96 0.85 -24.86 2.71
N ASP A 97 0.55 -23.63 3.14
CA ASP A 97 -0.82 -23.08 3.12
C ASP A 97 -1.26 -22.64 1.71
N TYR A 98 -0.39 -22.71 0.72
CA TYR A 98 -0.70 -22.24 -0.64
C TYR A 98 -1.94 -22.89 -1.25
N ASP A 99 -2.07 -24.21 -1.15
CA ASP A 99 -3.22 -24.93 -1.73
C ASP A 99 -4.54 -24.56 -1.02
N ALA A 100 -4.50 -24.38 0.29
CA ALA A 100 -5.65 -23.92 1.06
C ALA A 100 -6.03 -22.47 0.67
N HIS A 101 -5.03 -21.59 0.45
CA HIS A 101 -5.25 -20.24 -0.05
C HIS A 101 -5.90 -20.25 -1.44
N GLU A 102 -5.39 -21.06 -2.38
CA GLU A 102 -5.96 -21.23 -3.71
C GLU A 102 -7.40 -21.73 -3.68
N ALA A 103 -7.73 -22.66 -2.78
CA ALA A 103 -9.12 -23.09 -2.58
C ALA A 103 -10.02 -21.94 -2.10
N ARG A 104 -9.54 -21.11 -1.17
CA ARG A 104 -10.25 -19.92 -0.70
C ARG A 104 -10.49 -18.90 -1.83
N VAL A 105 -9.49 -18.70 -2.68
CA VAL A 105 -9.62 -17.81 -3.86
C VAL A 105 -10.67 -18.34 -4.83
N CYS A 106 -10.66 -19.66 -5.12
CA CYS A 106 -11.68 -20.29 -5.96
C CYS A 106 -13.09 -20.07 -5.41
N ILE A 107 -13.30 -20.24 -4.10
CA ILE A 107 -14.60 -19.99 -3.46
C ILE A 107 -15.04 -18.53 -3.67
N ALA A 108 -14.13 -17.57 -3.49
CA ALA A 108 -14.42 -16.15 -3.63
C ALA A 108 -14.72 -15.72 -5.08
N GLU A 109 -14.09 -16.39 -6.04
CA GLU A 109 -14.24 -16.09 -7.49
C GLU A 109 -15.32 -16.94 -8.19
N GLY A 110 -15.93 -17.90 -7.49
CA GLY A 110 -16.90 -18.82 -8.08
C GLY A 110 -16.26 -19.85 -9.02
N GLU A 111 -14.98 -20.18 -8.78
CA GLU A 111 -14.17 -21.06 -9.60
C GLU A 111 -13.92 -22.40 -8.91
N THR A 112 -13.31 -23.35 -9.62
CA THR A 112 -12.88 -24.63 -9.08
C THR A 112 -11.37 -24.82 -9.28
N LEU A 113 -10.73 -25.53 -8.33
CA LEU A 113 -9.30 -25.87 -8.43
C LEU A 113 -8.98 -26.69 -9.68
N ALA A 114 -9.92 -27.52 -10.14
CA ALA A 114 -9.77 -28.38 -11.31
C ALA A 114 -9.89 -27.64 -12.65
N ASN A 115 -10.32 -26.37 -12.66
CA ASN A 115 -10.43 -25.61 -13.91
C ASN A 115 -9.04 -25.27 -14.48
N PRO A 116 -8.59 -25.87 -15.60
CA PRO A 116 -7.26 -25.62 -16.18
C PRO A 116 -7.13 -24.21 -16.80
N ARG A 117 -8.24 -23.50 -17.00
CA ARG A 117 -8.27 -22.14 -17.55
C ARG A 117 -8.25 -21.07 -16.47
N ARG A 118 -8.26 -21.47 -15.21
CA ARG A 118 -8.22 -20.53 -14.09
C ARG A 118 -6.94 -19.68 -14.11
N ILE A 119 -7.08 -18.39 -13.93
CA ILE A 119 -5.96 -17.47 -13.81
C ILE A 119 -5.44 -17.55 -12.39
N LYS A 120 -4.26 -18.15 -12.20
CA LYS A 120 -3.55 -18.14 -10.92
C LYS A 120 -2.89 -16.77 -10.71
N ARG A 121 -3.33 -16.04 -9.69
CA ARG A 121 -2.82 -14.70 -9.37
C ARG A 121 -1.78 -14.69 -8.27
N PHE A 122 -1.67 -15.80 -7.55
CA PHE A 122 -0.79 -15.96 -6.41
C PHE A 122 0.26 -17.03 -6.65
N THR A 123 1.33 -16.98 -5.87
CA THR A 123 2.43 -17.95 -5.93
C THR A 123 2.68 -18.56 -4.56
N PRO A 124 3.32 -19.74 -4.46
CA PRO A 124 3.74 -20.31 -3.19
C PRO A 124 4.71 -19.44 -2.41
N GLU A 125 5.38 -18.49 -3.09
CA GLU A 125 6.35 -17.58 -2.46
C GLU A 125 5.71 -16.48 -1.59
N GLN A 126 4.38 -16.34 -1.62
CA GLN A 126 3.67 -15.29 -0.88
C GLN A 126 3.34 -15.68 0.58
N HIS A 127 4.13 -16.57 1.15
CA HIS A 127 4.07 -16.89 2.59
C HIS A 127 4.81 -15.83 3.42
N PHE A 128 4.57 -15.83 4.74
CA PHE A 128 5.21 -14.89 5.67
C PHE A 128 6.69 -15.24 5.87
N LYS A 129 7.56 -14.56 5.16
CA LYS A 129 9.02 -14.82 5.19
C LYS A 129 9.68 -14.29 6.47
N THR A 130 10.66 -15.05 6.95
CA THR A 130 11.53 -14.61 8.05
C THR A 130 12.43 -13.45 7.62
N ALA A 131 13.00 -12.73 8.60
CA ALA A 131 13.96 -11.66 8.32
C ALA A 131 15.19 -12.16 7.54
N ALA A 132 15.66 -13.39 7.81
CA ALA A 132 16.79 -13.99 7.09
C ALA A 132 16.43 -14.28 5.63
N GLN A 133 15.26 -14.85 5.37
CA GLN A 133 14.79 -15.09 4.00
C GLN A 133 14.61 -13.77 3.21
N MET A 134 14.09 -12.72 3.86
CA MET A 134 13.98 -11.41 3.22
C MET A 134 15.34 -10.80 2.92
N ALA A 135 16.32 -10.93 3.83
CA ALA A 135 17.69 -10.45 3.61
C ALA A 135 18.38 -11.18 2.45
N GLU A 136 18.19 -12.50 2.32
CA GLU A 136 18.69 -13.30 1.21
C GLU A 136 18.02 -12.90 -0.11
N LEU A 137 16.69 -12.75 -0.11
CA LEU A 137 15.89 -12.39 -1.29
C LEU A 137 16.29 -11.04 -1.90
N PHE A 138 16.77 -10.09 -1.09
CA PHE A 138 17.23 -8.75 -1.50
C PHE A 138 18.71 -8.52 -1.23
N ALA A 139 19.54 -9.59 -1.26
CA ALA A 139 20.97 -9.50 -1.01
C ALA A 139 21.71 -8.57 -2.00
N ASP A 140 21.18 -8.42 -3.21
CA ASP A 140 21.66 -7.51 -4.25
C ASP A 140 21.25 -6.03 -4.02
N VAL A 141 20.25 -5.77 -3.15
CA VAL A 141 19.77 -4.42 -2.83
C VAL A 141 19.65 -4.27 -1.31
N PRO A 142 20.72 -4.36 -0.53
CA PRO A 142 20.67 -4.39 0.94
C PRO A 142 20.09 -3.11 1.56
N SER A 143 20.18 -1.97 0.87
CA SER A 143 19.56 -0.71 1.28
C SER A 143 18.04 -0.81 1.38
N ALA A 144 17.40 -1.63 0.55
CA ALA A 144 15.95 -1.83 0.59
C ALA A 144 15.51 -2.48 1.92
N ILE A 145 16.28 -3.45 2.43
CA ILE A 145 16.04 -4.10 3.73
C ILE A 145 16.32 -3.13 4.89
N ALA A 146 17.42 -2.36 4.81
CA ALA A 146 17.71 -1.36 5.84
C ALA A 146 16.60 -0.32 5.97
N ASN A 147 16.04 0.12 4.84
CA ASN A 147 14.92 1.06 4.82
C ASN A 147 13.62 0.47 5.36
N THR A 148 13.37 -0.84 5.22
CA THR A 148 12.22 -1.51 5.86
C THR A 148 12.25 -1.31 7.37
N VAL A 149 13.42 -1.54 8.00
CA VAL A 149 13.61 -1.32 9.45
C VAL A 149 13.52 0.16 9.82
N ALA A 150 14.08 1.05 9.00
CA ALA A 150 14.02 2.50 9.23
C ALA A 150 12.57 3.02 9.20
N ILE A 151 11.75 2.55 8.25
CA ILE A 151 10.32 2.90 8.18
C ILE A 151 9.58 2.38 9.42
N ALA A 152 9.78 1.12 9.80
CA ALA A 152 9.14 0.55 10.98
C ALA A 152 9.42 1.36 12.26
N ARG A 153 10.65 1.85 12.44
CA ARG A 153 11.04 2.71 13.57
C ARG A 153 10.41 4.11 13.52
N ARG A 154 10.06 4.59 12.34
CA ARG A 154 9.40 5.89 12.13
C ARG A 154 7.89 5.83 12.32
N CYS A 155 7.28 4.66 12.19
CA CYS A 155 5.86 4.46 12.38
C CYS A 155 5.54 4.41 13.88
N SER A 156 4.88 5.46 14.40
CA SER A 156 4.63 5.65 15.84
C SER A 156 3.17 5.98 16.17
N LEU A 157 2.23 5.69 15.25
CA LEU A 157 0.82 5.98 15.47
C LEU A 157 0.25 5.08 16.58
N THR A 158 -0.30 5.72 17.62
CA THR A 158 -1.07 5.03 18.66
C THR A 158 -2.56 5.05 18.31
N LEU A 159 -3.12 3.88 18.11
CA LEU A 159 -4.56 3.72 17.84
C LEU A 159 -5.33 3.65 19.15
N VAL A 160 -6.39 4.45 19.27
CA VAL A 160 -7.35 4.35 20.37
C VAL A 160 -8.47 3.43 19.94
N LEU A 161 -8.41 2.17 20.39
CA LEU A 161 -9.42 1.14 20.09
C LEU A 161 -10.53 1.14 21.13
N GLY A 162 -11.73 0.63 20.74
CA GLY A 162 -12.86 0.42 21.64
C GLY A 162 -13.64 1.69 22.03
N LYS A 163 -13.31 2.86 21.45
CA LYS A 163 -14.13 4.06 21.58
C LYS A 163 -14.92 4.26 20.29
N PRO A 164 -16.26 4.06 20.30
CA PRO A 164 -17.09 4.40 19.15
C PRO A 164 -16.94 5.90 18.84
N GLN A 165 -16.64 6.21 17.59
CA GLN A 165 -16.66 7.60 17.10
C GLN A 165 -17.88 7.76 16.22
N LEU A 166 -18.84 8.53 16.70
CA LEU A 166 -19.99 8.94 15.91
C LEU A 166 -19.63 10.22 15.15
N PRO A 167 -20.13 10.40 13.92
CA PRO A 167 -19.97 11.66 13.20
C PRO A 167 -20.61 12.79 14.00
N ASP A 168 -19.90 13.91 14.12
CA ASP A 168 -20.48 15.14 14.61
C ASP A 168 -21.40 15.72 13.53
N PHE A 169 -22.71 15.73 13.80
CA PHE A 169 -23.68 16.35 12.90
C PHE A 169 -23.81 17.83 13.26
N PRO A 170 -23.57 18.78 12.33
CA PRO A 170 -23.70 20.19 12.60
C PRO A 170 -25.19 20.56 12.81
N THR A 171 -25.54 20.95 14.01
CA THR A 171 -26.89 21.48 14.32
C THR A 171 -26.93 23.01 14.15
N PRO A 172 -28.11 23.61 13.85
CA PRO A 172 -28.26 25.06 13.76
C PRO A 172 -27.78 25.79 15.02
N ILE A 173 -27.21 26.98 14.84
CA ILE A 173 -26.85 27.85 15.97
C ILE A 173 -28.07 28.60 16.44
N MET A 174 -28.39 28.46 17.73
CA MET A 174 -29.49 29.14 18.39
C MET A 174 -29.18 30.63 18.64
N ALA A 175 -30.20 31.39 19.04
CA ALA A 175 -30.06 32.83 19.30
C ALA A 175 -29.07 33.19 20.42
N ASP A 176 -28.72 32.24 21.28
CA ASP A 176 -27.72 32.38 22.35
C ASP A 176 -26.28 32.08 21.85
N GLY A 177 -26.10 31.81 20.55
CA GLY A 177 -24.81 31.53 19.92
C GLY A 177 -24.33 30.11 20.13
N LYS A 178 -25.10 29.19 20.71
CA LYS A 178 -24.74 27.79 20.92
C LYS A 178 -25.40 26.88 19.88
N PRO A 179 -24.79 25.73 19.54
CA PRO A 179 -25.44 24.75 18.70
C PRO A 179 -26.67 24.16 19.42
N GLN A 180 -27.75 23.97 18.69
CA GLN A 180 -28.95 23.30 19.18
C GLN A 180 -28.60 21.87 19.64
N PRO A 181 -29.08 21.42 20.82
CA PRO A 181 -28.88 20.04 21.24
C PRO A 181 -29.39 19.04 20.20
N MET A 182 -28.61 17.99 19.93
CA MET A 182 -28.90 17.03 18.87
C MET A 182 -30.28 16.36 19.00
N ASP A 183 -30.67 15.98 20.19
CA ASP A 183 -31.95 15.36 20.48
C ASP A 183 -33.15 16.31 20.27
N ALA A 184 -32.99 17.59 20.55
CA ALA A 184 -33.98 18.61 20.27
C ALA A 184 -34.12 18.84 18.75
N PHE A 185 -32.98 18.97 18.04
CA PHE A 185 -32.95 19.10 16.58
C PHE A 185 -33.59 17.89 15.89
N PHE A 186 -33.28 16.69 16.35
CA PHE A 186 -33.85 15.45 15.80
C PHE A 186 -35.35 15.36 15.97
N ARG A 187 -35.88 15.81 17.13
CA ARG A 187 -37.34 15.85 17.39
C ARG A 187 -38.08 16.86 16.51
N GLU A 188 -37.43 17.97 16.15
CA GLU A 188 -38.04 18.96 15.23
C GLU A 188 -38.09 18.46 13.79
N LEU A 189 -37.17 17.57 13.38
CA LEU A 189 -37.12 16.98 12.04
C LEU A 189 -38.00 15.75 11.87
N SER A 190 -38.48 15.14 12.97
CA SER A 190 -39.29 13.91 12.96
C SER A 190 -40.76 14.20 12.99
#